data_c843a21fd7ba478d8be2985add002dc4
#
_entry.id   c843a21fd7ba478d8be2985add002dc4
#
_cell.length_a   1.000
_cell.length_b   1.000
_cell.length_c   1.000
_cell.angle_alpha   90.00
_cell.angle_beta   90.00
_cell.angle_gamma   90.00
#
_symmetry.space_group_name_H-M   'P 1'
#
loop_
_entity.id
_entity.type
_entity.pdbx_description
1 polymer ?
#
loop_
_entity_poly.entity_id
_entity_poly.type
_entity_poly.pdbx_seq_one_letter_code
_entity_poly.pdbx_strand_id
1 'polypeptide(L)'
;YHKYSVKDYYAVDEQYGTMQDFEELAAECEKREIKLLIDLVMNHSSNEHEWFKHASKSLRSDPCGAAKDKPCLNDNICPVHDKYIDYYYFTDEKPVGTNSWYRIGSNRWYQAVFSEQMPELNLDNSAVRSEFEKIADFWLEKGAGGFRLDAVKEYFSGNPEKNIEVLNQFMKHCKTVDPKCYVVGEVWESFTSYTKYFSSGIDSVFGC
;
A
#
# COMPACT_ATOMS: atom_id res chain seq x y z
N TYR A 1 17.85 -2.61 0.65
CA TYR A 1 18.23 -3.96 0.20
C TYR A 1 17.30 -4.42 -0.92
N HIS A 2 16.08 -4.93 -0.67
CA HIS A 2 15.13 -5.40 -1.69
C HIS A 2 14.18 -4.32 -2.22
N LYS A 3 14.07 -3.15 -1.58
CA LYS A 3 13.25 -1.98 -1.93
C LYS A 3 11.72 -2.14 -1.80
N TYR A 4 11.22 -3.28 -1.32
CA TYR A 4 9.78 -3.49 -1.08
C TYR A 4 9.28 -2.95 0.28
N SER A 5 10.16 -2.52 1.19
CA SER A 5 9.82 -1.77 2.40
C SER A 5 9.73 -0.28 2.07
N VAL A 6 8.59 0.17 1.56
CA VAL A 6 8.43 1.55 1.07
C VAL A 6 8.34 2.54 2.22
N LYS A 7 9.27 3.51 2.26
CA LYS A 7 9.31 4.58 3.27
C LYS A 7 8.54 5.83 2.85
N ASP A 8 8.48 6.09 1.55
CA ASP A 8 7.79 7.21 0.93
C ASP A 8 7.29 6.80 -0.46
N TYR A 9 5.99 6.91 -0.68
CA TYR A 9 5.36 6.58 -1.96
C TYR A 9 5.46 7.70 -3.00
N TYR A 10 5.95 8.87 -2.63
CA TYR A 10 6.01 10.06 -3.49
C TYR A 10 7.44 10.46 -3.87
N ALA A 11 8.43 9.64 -3.53
CA ALA A 11 9.83 9.95 -3.78
C ALA A 11 10.53 8.84 -4.57
N VAL A 12 11.54 9.23 -5.34
CA VAL A 12 12.52 8.33 -5.92
C VAL A 12 13.59 8.05 -4.86
N ASP A 13 14.00 6.78 -4.71
CA ASP A 13 15.14 6.44 -3.85
C ASP A 13 16.42 7.08 -4.41
N GLU A 14 17.14 7.82 -3.57
CA GLU A 14 18.35 8.58 -3.95
C GLU A 14 19.44 7.72 -4.64
N GLN A 15 19.42 6.39 -4.43
CA GLN A 15 20.33 5.47 -5.12
C GLN A 15 20.02 5.31 -6.61
N TYR A 16 18.82 5.68 -7.05
CA TYR A 16 18.40 5.62 -8.44
C TYR A 16 18.38 6.99 -9.13
N GLY A 17 18.47 8.05 -8.37
CA GLY A 17 18.47 9.42 -8.89
C GLY A 17 17.44 10.31 -8.22
N THR A 18 17.06 11.35 -8.94
CA THR A 18 16.10 12.37 -8.51
C THR A 18 14.75 12.18 -9.19
N MET A 19 13.74 12.94 -8.77
CA MET A 19 12.44 12.99 -9.46
C MET A 19 12.62 13.51 -10.91
N GLN A 20 13.54 14.43 -11.14
CA GLN A 20 13.83 14.92 -12.49
C GLN A 20 14.39 13.79 -13.38
N ASP A 21 15.32 12.97 -12.87
CA ASP A 21 15.85 11.83 -13.61
C ASP A 21 14.74 10.83 -13.98
N PHE A 22 13.76 10.63 -13.09
CA PHE A 22 12.58 9.80 -13.37
C PHE A 22 11.71 10.42 -14.48
N GLU A 23 11.41 11.71 -14.41
CA GLU A 23 10.61 12.41 -15.43
C GLU A 23 11.30 12.38 -16.81
N GLU A 24 12.63 12.55 -16.84
CA GLU A 24 13.45 12.43 -18.06
C GLU A 24 13.39 10.99 -18.63
N LEU A 25 13.51 9.97 -17.76
CA LEU A 25 13.38 8.56 -18.16
C LEU A 25 11.98 8.27 -18.73
N ALA A 26 10.93 8.75 -18.06
CA ALA A 26 9.55 8.56 -18.50
C ALA A 26 9.32 9.20 -19.89
N ALA A 27 9.78 10.43 -20.10
CA ALA A 27 9.69 11.11 -21.38
C ALA A 27 10.47 10.39 -22.49
N GLU A 28 11.66 9.84 -22.19
CA GLU A 28 12.43 9.06 -23.16
C GLU A 28 11.81 7.70 -23.47
N CYS A 29 11.14 7.07 -22.49
CA CYS A 29 10.36 5.86 -22.72
C CYS A 29 9.16 6.14 -23.65
N GLU A 30 8.41 7.21 -23.38
CA GLU A 30 7.25 7.60 -24.19
C GLU A 30 7.63 7.84 -25.66
N LYS A 31 8.73 8.57 -25.92
CA LYS A 31 9.24 8.79 -27.28
C LYS A 31 9.56 7.50 -28.05
N ARG A 32 9.84 6.42 -27.34
CA ARG A 32 10.15 5.08 -27.88
C ARG A 32 8.96 4.12 -27.84
N GLU A 33 7.79 4.61 -27.47
CA GLU A 33 6.58 3.79 -27.29
C GLU A 33 6.75 2.69 -26.22
N ILE A 34 7.60 2.93 -25.20
CA ILE A 34 7.83 2.05 -24.07
C ILE A 34 7.03 2.56 -22.88
N LYS A 35 6.23 1.70 -22.27
CA LYS A 35 5.53 2.03 -21.02
C LYS A 35 6.46 1.79 -19.82
N LEU A 36 6.75 2.85 -19.07
CA LEU A 36 7.47 2.76 -17.81
C LEU A 36 6.47 2.43 -16.70
N LEU A 37 6.61 1.29 -16.04
CA LEU A 37 5.73 0.88 -14.94
C LEU A 37 6.42 1.11 -13.60
N ILE A 38 5.66 1.64 -12.64
CA ILE A 38 6.08 1.75 -11.24
C ILE A 38 5.74 0.44 -10.52
N ASP A 39 6.71 -0.10 -9.79
CA ASP A 39 6.45 -1.19 -8.84
C ASP A 39 5.75 -0.63 -7.60
N LEU A 40 4.47 -0.91 -7.45
CA LEU A 40 3.62 -0.34 -6.40
C LEU A 40 3.25 -1.40 -5.36
N VAL A 41 3.75 -1.20 -4.14
CA VAL A 41 3.54 -2.09 -3.01
C VAL A 41 2.33 -1.60 -2.21
N MET A 42 1.15 -2.19 -2.45
CA MET A 42 -0.09 -1.82 -1.76
C MET A 42 -0.37 -2.67 -0.52
N ASN A 43 0.25 -3.85 -0.40
CA ASN A 43 0.00 -4.79 0.68
C ASN A 43 0.54 -4.30 2.03
N HIS A 44 1.68 -3.67 2.04
CA HIS A 44 2.40 -3.23 3.25
C HIS A 44 3.21 -1.97 2.97
N SER A 45 3.60 -1.28 4.04
CA SER A 45 4.60 -0.21 3.98
C SER A 45 5.87 -0.61 4.73
N SER A 46 6.87 0.28 4.76
CA SER A 46 7.94 0.18 5.76
C SER A 46 7.43 0.53 7.15
N ASN A 47 7.99 -0.10 8.19
CA ASN A 47 7.83 0.37 9.56
C ASN A 47 8.49 1.76 9.79
N GLU A 48 9.29 2.24 8.83
CA GLU A 48 9.84 3.60 8.80
C GLU A 48 8.96 4.59 8.01
N HIS A 49 7.85 4.15 7.41
CA HIS A 49 6.89 5.03 6.75
C HIS A 49 6.20 5.95 7.77
N GLU A 50 5.96 7.21 7.40
CA GLU A 50 5.38 8.19 8.35
C GLU A 50 4.02 7.77 8.90
N TRP A 51 3.19 7.08 8.12
CA TRP A 51 1.91 6.55 8.61
C TRP A 51 2.11 5.57 9.78
N PHE A 52 3.05 4.63 9.65
CA PHE A 52 3.31 3.65 10.71
C PHE A 52 4.00 4.26 11.93
N LYS A 53 4.97 5.15 11.72
CA LYS A 53 5.63 5.89 12.82
C LYS A 53 4.62 6.70 13.63
N HIS A 54 3.69 7.39 12.92
CA HIS A 54 2.66 8.19 13.56
C HIS A 54 1.71 7.30 14.37
N ALA A 55 1.14 6.24 13.76
CA ALA A 55 0.31 5.25 14.43
C ALA A 55 1.02 4.64 15.65
N SER A 56 2.28 4.22 15.49
CA SER A 56 3.11 3.64 16.54
C SER A 56 3.31 4.60 17.73
N LYS A 57 3.54 5.89 17.44
CA LYS A 57 3.69 6.92 18.46
C LYS A 57 2.37 7.15 19.21
N SER A 58 1.27 7.24 18.48
CA SER A 58 -0.07 7.43 19.07
C SER A 58 -0.50 6.27 19.94
N LEU A 59 -0.22 5.02 19.55
CA LEU A 59 -0.53 3.83 20.32
C LEU A 59 0.27 3.71 21.63
N ARG A 60 1.39 4.42 21.75
CA ARG A 60 2.22 4.48 22.97
C ARG A 60 1.90 5.69 23.84
N SER A 61 1.04 6.59 23.36
CA SER A 61 0.63 7.79 24.06
C SER A 61 -0.65 7.55 24.86
N ASP A 62 -0.86 8.37 25.89
CA ASP A 62 -2.12 8.37 26.62
C ASP A 62 -3.23 9.00 25.78
N PRO A 63 -4.49 8.57 25.96
CA PRO A 63 -5.65 9.25 25.38
C PRO A 63 -5.69 10.72 25.80
N CYS A 64 -6.00 11.61 24.86
CA CYS A 64 -6.03 13.06 25.11
C CYS A 64 -7.20 13.53 25.99
N GLY A 65 -8.11 12.63 26.36
CA GLY A 65 -9.28 12.92 27.19
C GLY A 65 -10.48 13.49 26.42
N ALA A 66 -10.31 13.88 25.16
CA ALA A 66 -11.45 14.30 24.32
C ALA A 66 -12.19 13.07 23.73
N ALA A 67 -13.49 13.18 23.54
CA ALA A 67 -14.28 12.16 22.84
C ALA A 67 -13.88 12.08 21.36
N LYS A 68 -14.07 10.92 20.71
CA LYS A 68 -13.63 10.66 19.32
C LYS A 68 -14.21 11.66 18.30
N ASP A 69 -15.40 12.21 18.56
CA ASP A 69 -16.09 13.20 17.72
C ASP A 69 -15.66 14.65 17.98
N LYS A 70 -14.75 14.88 18.92
CA LYS A 70 -14.21 16.20 19.28
C LYS A 70 -12.78 16.37 18.78
N PRO A 71 -12.31 17.60 18.59
CA PRO A 71 -10.90 17.84 18.23
C PRO A 71 -9.94 17.21 19.24
N CYS A 72 -8.88 16.62 18.74
CA CYS A 72 -7.81 16.08 19.58
C CYS A 72 -7.11 17.19 20.36
N LEU A 73 -6.87 16.96 21.66
CA LEU A 73 -6.15 17.91 22.52
C LEU A 73 -4.62 17.68 22.49
N ASN A 74 -4.13 16.75 21.67
CA ASN A 74 -2.72 16.36 21.60
C ASN A 74 -2.27 16.19 20.12
N ASP A 75 -2.51 17.20 19.30
CA ASP A 75 -2.08 17.28 17.88
C ASP A 75 -2.30 16.01 17.06
N ASN A 76 -3.40 15.29 17.31
CA ASN A 76 -3.73 14.00 16.75
C ASN A 76 -2.77 12.86 17.10
N ILE A 77 -1.86 13.05 18.04
CA ILE A 77 -0.97 12.00 18.55
C ILE A 77 -1.65 11.38 19.78
N CYS A 78 -2.67 10.59 19.55
CA CYS A 78 -3.33 9.84 20.60
C CYS A 78 -4.08 8.63 20.04
N PRO A 79 -4.30 7.57 20.84
CA PRO A 79 -4.91 6.33 20.34
C PRO A 79 -6.40 6.47 19.93
N VAL A 80 -7.04 7.61 20.21
CA VAL A 80 -8.46 7.86 19.92
C VAL A 80 -8.67 8.59 18.60
N HIS A 81 -7.74 9.49 18.22
CA HIS A 81 -7.94 10.44 17.11
C HIS A 81 -6.99 10.25 15.92
N ASP A 82 -5.94 9.44 16.08
CA ASP A 82 -4.98 9.23 15.01
C ASP A 82 -5.57 8.33 13.92
N LYS A 83 -5.83 8.91 12.75
CA LYS A 83 -6.35 8.17 11.59
C LYS A 83 -5.42 7.04 11.12
N TYR A 84 -4.12 7.16 11.34
CA TYR A 84 -3.14 6.18 10.87
C TYR A 84 -3.18 4.88 11.67
N ILE A 85 -3.82 4.84 12.85
CA ILE A 85 -4.07 3.59 13.56
C ILE A 85 -4.95 2.66 12.73
N ASP A 86 -5.98 3.21 12.07
CA ASP A 86 -6.90 2.45 11.23
C ASP A 86 -6.27 2.06 9.85
N TYR A 87 -5.05 2.55 9.55
CA TYR A 87 -4.33 2.20 8.31
C TYR A 87 -3.62 0.84 8.38
N TYR A 88 -3.47 0.28 9.58
CA TYR A 88 -2.78 -0.98 9.84
C TYR A 88 -3.63 -1.89 10.72
N TYR A 89 -3.25 -3.16 10.79
CA TYR A 89 -3.88 -4.11 11.71
C TYR A 89 -3.12 -4.14 13.04
N PHE A 90 -3.78 -3.69 14.10
CA PHE A 90 -3.28 -3.74 15.48
C PHE A 90 -4.20 -4.56 16.37
N THR A 91 -3.63 -5.21 17.41
CA THR A 91 -4.38 -5.95 18.43
C THR A 91 -3.69 -5.83 19.77
N ASP A 92 -4.48 -5.92 20.86
CA ASP A 92 -3.96 -5.93 22.24
C ASP A 92 -3.46 -7.32 22.67
N GLU A 93 -3.86 -8.38 21.95
CA GLU A 93 -3.43 -9.75 22.24
C GLU A 93 -2.80 -10.37 20.99
N LYS A 94 -1.66 -11.07 21.17
CA LYS A 94 -1.05 -11.79 20.04
C LYS A 94 -1.95 -12.93 19.58
N PRO A 95 -2.37 -12.94 18.30
CA PRO A 95 -3.15 -14.06 17.77
C PRO A 95 -2.38 -15.37 17.85
N VAL A 96 -3.04 -16.41 18.31
CA VAL A 96 -2.47 -17.75 18.48
C VAL A 96 -2.29 -18.44 17.12
N GLY A 97 -1.19 -19.15 16.95
CA GLY A 97 -0.95 -19.99 15.76
C GLY A 97 -0.41 -19.25 14.54
N THR A 98 -0.02 -17.98 14.67
CA THR A 98 0.60 -17.24 13.59
C THR A 98 1.93 -16.59 14.01
N ASN A 99 2.90 -16.54 13.08
CA ASN A 99 4.18 -15.84 13.28
C ASN A 99 4.20 -14.45 12.67
N SER A 100 3.08 -14.00 12.10
CA SER A 100 2.99 -12.72 11.35
C SER A 100 2.62 -11.53 12.22
N TRP A 101 2.74 -11.64 13.54
CA TRP A 101 2.41 -10.56 14.49
C TRP A 101 3.62 -10.21 15.34
N TYR A 102 3.99 -8.95 15.30
CA TYR A 102 5.16 -8.39 15.96
C TYR A 102 4.75 -7.39 17.03
N ARG A 103 5.54 -7.32 18.09
CA ARG A 103 5.23 -6.50 19.27
C ARG A 103 5.52 -5.02 19.01
N ILE A 104 4.60 -4.18 19.46
CA ILE A 104 4.76 -2.73 19.48
C ILE A 104 4.43 -2.20 20.88
N GLY A 105 5.38 -1.54 21.54
CA GLY A 105 5.20 -1.11 22.92
C GLY A 105 5.08 -2.28 23.91
N SER A 106 4.31 -2.07 24.99
CA SER A 106 4.18 -3.06 26.07
C SER A 106 3.14 -4.14 25.82
N ASN A 107 1.99 -3.79 25.24
CA ASN A 107 0.81 -4.66 25.18
C ASN A 107 0.08 -4.63 23.83
N ARG A 108 0.76 -4.31 22.73
CA ARG A 108 0.14 -4.29 21.42
C ARG A 108 0.97 -5.03 20.38
N TRP A 109 0.31 -5.49 19.34
CA TRP A 109 0.88 -6.24 18.24
C TRP A 109 0.39 -5.66 16.92
N TYR A 110 1.22 -5.69 15.89
CA TYR A 110 0.83 -5.35 14.51
C TYR A 110 1.10 -6.53 13.59
N GLN A 111 0.30 -6.62 12.55
CA GLN A 111 0.44 -7.64 11.53
C GLN A 111 1.53 -7.25 10.52
N ALA A 112 2.38 -8.22 10.16
CA ALA A 112 3.39 -8.09 9.12
C ALA A 112 3.73 -9.48 8.58
N VAL A 113 3.14 -9.86 7.45
CA VAL A 113 3.23 -11.24 6.92
C VAL A 113 4.63 -11.53 6.37
N PHE A 114 5.23 -10.60 5.64
CA PHE A 114 6.53 -10.80 5.00
C PHE A 114 7.72 -10.63 5.95
N SER A 115 7.72 -9.59 6.75
CA SER A 115 8.73 -9.37 7.78
C SER A 115 8.28 -8.30 8.78
N GLU A 116 8.90 -8.29 9.97
CA GLU A 116 8.69 -7.26 11.01
C GLU A 116 8.81 -5.81 10.48
N GLN A 117 9.59 -5.61 9.42
CA GLN A 117 9.81 -4.30 8.82
C GLN A 117 8.73 -3.90 7.80
N MET A 118 7.76 -4.77 7.55
CA MET A 118 6.72 -4.60 6.53
C MET A 118 5.32 -4.72 7.13
N PRO A 119 4.86 -3.73 7.94
CA PRO A 119 3.51 -3.75 8.50
C PRO A 119 2.44 -3.74 7.41
N GLU A 120 1.48 -4.65 7.54
CA GLU A 120 0.35 -4.82 6.61
C GLU A 120 -0.57 -3.59 6.64
N LEU A 121 -0.90 -3.09 5.46
CA LEU A 121 -1.86 -2.02 5.28
C LEU A 121 -3.29 -2.56 5.28
N ASN A 122 -4.17 -1.90 5.99
CA ASN A 122 -5.58 -2.25 6.08
C ASN A 122 -6.35 -1.80 4.83
N LEU A 123 -6.37 -2.62 3.80
CA LEU A 123 -7.08 -2.33 2.56
C LEU A 123 -8.63 -2.44 2.67
N ASP A 124 -9.19 -2.91 3.80
CA ASP A 124 -10.62 -2.74 4.10
C ASP A 124 -10.96 -1.26 4.40
N ASN A 125 -9.98 -0.49 4.84
CA ASN A 125 -10.15 0.94 5.08
C ASN A 125 -10.14 1.73 3.76
N SER A 126 -11.26 2.36 3.43
CA SER A 126 -11.39 3.17 2.20
C SER A 126 -10.40 4.35 2.15
N ALA A 127 -10.00 4.89 3.30
CA ALA A 127 -9.01 5.97 3.33
C ALA A 127 -7.63 5.48 2.86
N VAL A 128 -7.23 4.24 3.20
CA VAL A 128 -5.99 3.64 2.68
C VAL A 128 -6.07 3.45 1.17
N ARG A 129 -7.19 2.92 0.65
CA ARG A 129 -7.39 2.79 -0.80
C ARG A 129 -7.32 4.14 -1.51
N SER A 130 -7.94 5.19 -0.93
CA SER A 130 -7.87 6.54 -1.49
C SER A 130 -6.47 7.16 -1.44
N GLU A 131 -5.61 6.79 -0.49
CA GLU A 131 -4.19 7.19 -0.56
C GLU A 131 -3.49 6.55 -1.76
N PHE A 132 -3.76 5.28 -2.08
CA PHE A 132 -3.19 4.65 -3.27
C PHE A 132 -3.73 5.21 -4.59
N GLU A 133 -4.97 5.68 -4.62
CA GLU A 133 -5.51 6.44 -5.76
C GLU A 133 -4.70 7.75 -5.97
N LYS A 134 -4.41 8.51 -4.91
CA LYS A 134 -3.57 9.72 -4.99
C LYS A 134 -2.11 9.42 -5.39
N ILE A 135 -1.57 8.32 -4.90
CA ILE A 135 -0.23 7.87 -5.29
C ILE A 135 -0.20 7.53 -6.78
N ALA A 136 -1.25 6.88 -7.29
CA ALA A 136 -1.39 6.59 -8.71
C ALA A 136 -1.48 7.88 -9.54
N ASP A 137 -2.31 8.85 -9.12
CA ASP A 137 -2.43 10.17 -9.77
C ASP A 137 -1.06 10.84 -9.87
N PHE A 138 -0.33 10.89 -8.76
CA PHE A 138 1.00 11.50 -8.70
C PHE A 138 1.98 10.90 -9.71
N TRP A 139 2.09 9.56 -9.76
CA TRP A 139 3.05 8.91 -10.66
C TRP A 139 2.63 8.96 -12.12
N LEU A 140 1.32 8.89 -12.41
CA LEU A 140 0.79 9.08 -13.78
C LEU A 140 1.06 10.51 -14.27
N GLU A 141 0.87 11.52 -13.41
CA GLU A 141 1.21 12.92 -13.71
C GLU A 141 2.71 13.10 -13.99
N LYS A 142 3.58 12.32 -13.31
CA LYS A 142 5.02 12.29 -13.54
C LYS A 142 5.45 11.49 -14.78
N GLY A 143 4.53 10.94 -15.53
CA GLY A 143 4.78 10.24 -16.80
C GLY A 143 4.91 8.71 -16.68
N ALA A 144 4.57 8.12 -15.53
CA ALA A 144 4.48 6.67 -15.46
C ALA A 144 3.41 6.14 -16.45
N GLY A 145 3.72 5.06 -17.16
CA GLY A 145 2.78 4.41 -18.09
C GLY A 145 1.84 3.41 -17.40
N GLY A 146 1.98 3.23 -16.10
CA GLY A 146 1.18 2.33 -15.29
C GLY A 146 1.92 1.73 -14.10
N PHE A 147 1.45 0.57 -13.63
CA PHE A 147 1.92 -0.03 -12.38
C PHE A 147 2.15 -1.55 -12.49
N ARG A 148 3.17 -2.03 -11.79
CA ARG A 148 3.27 -3.43 -11.39
C ARG A 148 2.86 -3.51 -9.92
N LEU A 149 1.80 -4.26 -9.64
CA LEU A 149 1.28 -4.42 -8.28
C LEU A 149 1.93 -5.63 -7.61
N ASP A 150 2.62 -5.36 -6.51
CA ASP A 150 3.30 -6.36 -5.70
C ASP A 150 2.32 -7.20 -4.88
N ALA A 151 2.59 -8.51 -4.78
CA ALA A 151 1.94 -9.45 -3.85
C ALA A 151 0.40 -9.36 -3.80
N VAL A 152 -0.27 -9.23 -4.94
CA VAL A 152 -1.72 -8.99 -5.04
C VAL A 152 -2.55 -10.01 -4.28
N LYS A 153 -2.15 -11.28 -4.26
CA LYS A 153 -2.88 -12.34 -3.55
C LYS A 153 -2.87 -12.19 -2.03
N GLU A 154 -1.92 -11.42 -1.51
CA GLU A 154 -1.73 -11.23 -0.07
C GLU A 154 -2.50 -10.02 0.49
N TYR A 155 -3.13 -9.19 -0.34
CA TYR A 155 -3.96 -8.07 0.11
C TYR A 155 -5.00 -8.49 1.15
N PHE A 156 -5.61 -9.64 0.92
CA PHE A 156 -6.40 -10.41 1.87
C PHE A 156 -6.07 -11.88 1.67
N SER A 157 -5.04 -12.37 2.36
CA SER A 157 -4.58 -13.77 2.21
C SER A 157 -5.72 -14.77 2.31
N GLY A 158 -5.88 -15.61 1.28
CA GLY A 158 -6.95 -16.61 1.20
C GLY A 158 -8.33 -16.08 0.82
N ASN A 159 -8.46 -14.78 0.45
CA ASN A 159 -9.74 -14.20 0.01
C ASN A 159 -9.60 -13.50 -1.37
N PRO A 160 -9.60 -14.26 -2.46
CA PRO A 160 -9.41 -13.72 -3.80
C PRO A 160 -10.53 -12.75 -4.22
N GLU A 161 -11.75 -12.90 -3.71
CA GLU A 161 -12.88 -12.02 -4.00
C GLU A 161 -12.60 -10.59 -3.50
N LYS A 162 -12.12 -10.45 -2.27
CA LYS A 162 -11.72 -9.14 -1.72
C LYS A 162 -10.52 -8.55 -2.47
N ASN A 163 -9.55 -9.36 -2.84
CA ASN A 163 -8.41 -8.91 -3.65
C ASN A 163 -8.89 -8.32 -4.98
N ILE A 164 -9.82 -9.01 -5.66
CA ILE A 164 -10.42 -8.58 -6.91
C ILE A 164 -11.21 -7.28 -6.74
N GLU A 165 -11.93 -7.11 -5.63
CA GLU A 165 -12.67 -5.88 -5.33
C GLU A 165 -11.74 -4.67 -5.22
N VAL A 166 -10.65 -4.78 -4.45
CA VAL A 166 -9.65 -3.70 -4.31
C VAL A 166 -9.00 -3.39 -5.64
N LEU A 167 -8.60 -4.42 -6.40
CA LEU A 167 -8.06 -4.24 -7.74
C LEU A 167 -9.04 -3.52 -8.66
N ASN A 168 -10.32 -3.91 -8.65
CA ASN A 168 -11.34 -3.30 -9.51
C ASN A 168 -11.48 -1.81 -9.21
N GLN A 169 -11.47 -1.41 -7.93
CA GLN A 169 -11.50 -0.01 -7.55
C GLN A 169 -10.28 0.73 -8.09
N PHE A 170 -9.09 0.20 -7.83
CA PHE A 170 -7.82 0.80 -8.28
C PHE A 170 -7.75 0.91 -9.81
N MET A 171 -8.13 -0.15 -10.53
CA MET A 171 -8.17 -0.17 -11.99
C MET A 171 -9.12 0.87 -12.57
N LYS A 172 -10.33 0.99 -12.02
CA LYS A 172 -11.29 2.01 -12.44
C LYS A 172 -10.72 3.42 -12.28
N HIS A 173 -10.08 3.68 -11.14
CA HIS A 173 -9.43 4.96 -10.89
C HIS A 173 -8.34 5.24 -11.93
N CYS A 174 -7.35 4.35 -12.07
CA CYS A 174 -6.25 4.51 -13.03
C CYS A 174 -6.75 4.74 -14.47
N LYS A 175 -7.74 3.94 -14.92
CA LYS A 175 -8.32 4.09 -16.28
C LYS A 175 -9.15 5.36 -16.46
N THR A 176 -9.64 5.96 -15.39
CA THR A 176 -10.32 7.27 -15.41
C THR A 176 -9.31 8.40 -15.59
N VAL A 177 -8.15 8.30 -14.93
CA VAL A 177 -7.06 9.29 -15.02
C VAL A 177 -6.34 9.19 -16.37
N ASP A 178 -5.91 7.98 -16.72
CA ASP A 178 -5.31 7.67 -18.03
C ASP A 178 -5.89 6.36 -18.60
N PRO A 179 -6.73 6.41 -19.64
CA PRO A 179 -7.27 5.21 -20.31
C PRO A 179 -6.20 4.26 -20.86
N LYS A 180 -4.97 4.75 -21.09
CA LYS A 180 -3.83 3.95 -21.55
C LYS A 180 -2.96 3.39 -20.42
N CYS A 181 -3.22 3.75 -19.16
CA CYS A 181 -2.52 3.20 -18.01
C CYS A 181 -2.53 1.67 -18.06
N TYR A 182 -1.36 1.04 -17.92
CA TYR A 182 -1.23 -0.42 -17.96
C TYR A 182 -0.89 -0.96 -16.58
N VAL A 183 -1.66 -1.92 -16.10
CA VAL A 183 -1.46 -2.50 -14.78
C VAL A 183 -1.26 -4.00 -14.87
N VAL A 184 -0.14 -4.48 -14.29
CA VAL A 184 0.17 -5.90 -14.17
C VAL A 184 0.26 -6.29 -12.70
N GLY A 185 -0.41 -7.35 -12.30
CA GLY A 185 -0.41 -7.85 -10.92
C GLY A 185 0.47 -9.09 -10.74
N GLU A 186 1.23 -9.13 -9.65
CA GLU A 186 1.93 -10.33 -9.22
C GLU A 186 0.99 -11.24 -8.43
N VAL A 187 0.66 -12.41 -9.02
CA VAL A 187 -0.25 -13.41 -8.42
C VAL A 187 0.39 -14.79 -8.50
N TRP A 188 1.09 -15.19 -7.43
CA TRP A 188 1.73 -16.51 -7.32
C TRP A 188 0.70 -17.59 -6.97
N GLU A 189 -0.05 -18.03 -7.98
CA GLU A 189 -1.14 -18.99 -7.87
C GLU A 189 -1.16 -19.92 -9.08
N SER A 190 -1.93 -21.02 -8.98
CA SER A 190 -2.20 -21.88 -10.12
C SER A 190 -2.92 -21.12 -11.23
N PHE A 191 -2.79 -21.57 -12.47
CA PHE A 191 -3.47 -20.99 -13.65
C PHE A 191 -4.96 -20.73 -13.39
N THR A 192 -5.67 -21.71 -12.84
CA THR A 192 -7.10 -21.60 -12.54
C THR A 192 -7.43 -20.57 -11.50
N SER A 193 -6.50 -20.26 -10.59
CA SER A 193 -6.68 -19.28 -9.52
C SER A 193 -6.37 -17.87 -10.02
N TYR A 194 -5.22 -17.66 -10.68
CA TYR A 194 -4.84 -16.31 -11.09
C TYR A 194 -5.72 -15.75 -12.21
N THR A 195 -6.29 -16.62 -13.07
CA THR A 195 -7.20 -16.16 -14.15
C THR A 195 -8.47 -15.47 -13.62
N LYS A 196 -8.88 -15.74 -12.37
CA LYS A 196 -10.02 -15.06 -11.74
C LYS A 196 -9.77 -13.55 -11.57
N TYR A 197 -8.50 -13.15 -11.39
CA TYR A 197 -8.14 -11.75 -11.17
C TYR A 197 -8.43 -10.85 -12.38
N PHE A 198 -8.54 -11.40 -13.60
CA PHE A 198 -8.94 -10.62 -14.77
C PHE A 198 -10.36 -10.03 -14.66
N SER A 199 -11.21 -10.57 -13.78
CA SER A 199 -12.53 -9.97 -13.50
C SER A 199 -12.44 -8.61 -12.81
N SER A 200 -11.30 -8.25 -12.23
CA SER A 200 -11.02 -6.91 -11.70
C SER A 200 -10.83 -5.84 -12.78
N GLY A 201 -10.63 -6.25 -14.04
CA GLY A 201 -10.24 -5.37 -15.14
C GLY A 201 -8.73 -5.12 -15.26
N ILE A 202 -7.90 -5.86 -14.50
CA ILE A 202 -6.44 -5.77 -14.62
C ILE A 202 -5.97 -6.18 -16.01
N ASP A 203 -5.01 -5.46 -16.58
CA ASP A 203 -4.56 -5.68 -17.95
C ASP A 203 -3.77 -6.98 -18.11
N SER A 204 -3.00 -7.36 -17.08
CA SER A 204 -2.20 -8.59 -17.06
C SER A 204 -1.94 -9.07 -15.63
N VAL A 205 -1.62 -10.34 -15.51
CA VAL A 205 -1.08 -10.93 -14.28
C VAL A 205 0.10 -11.81 -14.64
N PHE A 206 1.08 -11.88 -13.74
CA PHE A 206 2.13 -12.88 -13.82
C PHE A 206 2.18 -13.70 -12.53
N GLY A 207 2.45 -14.97 -12.70
CA GLY A 207 2.57 -15.96 -11.65
C GLY A 207 3.18 -17.23 -12.23
N CYS A 208 3.59 -18.15 -11.37
CA CYS A 208 4.16 -19.44 -11.78
C CYS A 208 3.41 -20.57 -11.14
#